data_60eedf0c5e926be2aa4f37d7a9995fdd
#
_entry.id   60eedf0c5e926be2aa4f37d7a9995fdd
#
_cell.length_a   1.000
_cell.length_b   1.000
_cell.length_c   1.000
_cell.angle_alpha   90.00
_cell.angle_beta   90.00
_cell.angle_gamma   90.00
#
_symmetry.space_group_name_H-M   'P 1'
#
loop_
_entity.id
_entity.type
_entity.pdbx_description
1 polymer ?
#
loop_
_entity_poly.entity_id
_entity_poly.type
_entity_poly.pdbx_seq_one_letter_code
_entity_poly.pdbx_strand_id
1 'polypeptide(L)'
;KMRTAFKDRRLQVYGMRVVEPHHDGTPHWHLMMFTPQMQRQAVLDIIQRYALQQDAAEPGAQQHRFQSKHLNRGGATAYLAKYVAKNLDGYALEEELDRETGAPLSDTARAVSAWAATWRIPQFHPFGLPGLGVYRECRRIRGQNLTPQFDAGTEAVRAAADAGDFAGYIQAQGGANVPRSHQWVRVAREASETRNAYDEPVTKVVGIYAPHLGIERVYRTRTVQWRIVAKTLAAATPWSSGNNCGTRALHLPPAPAPSARLTPPQRQHCLNIARKLRGIGIEPQCWQLEVLARGGKIHFDGLLVQFPLINDWPYFYCTNDKPNH
;
A
#
# COMPACT_ATOMS: atom_id res chain seq x y z
N LYS A 1 20.37 8.56 -13.44
CA LYS A 1 21.18 9.75 -13.17
C LYS A 1 21.01 10.21 -11.70
N MET A 2 19.85 10.69 -11.25
CA MET A 2 19.62 11.18 -9.86
C MET A 2 20.04 10.14 -8.79
N ARG A 3 19.63 8.88 -8.94
CA ARG A 3 20.00 7.79 -8.03
C ARG A 3 21.52 7.56 -7.96
N THR A 4 22.21 7.68 -9.06
CA THR A 4 23.68 7.62 -9.13
C THR A 4 24.28 8.78 -8.34
N ALA A 5 23.78 10.01 -8.53
CA ALA A 5 24.26 11.17 -7.79
C ALA A 5 24.08 11.06 -6.27
N PHE A 6 22.99 10.44 -5.79
CA PHE A 6 22.82 10.13 -4.36
C PHE A 6 23.88 9.13 -3.88
N LYS A 7 24.13 8.08 -4.66
CA LYS A 7 25.12 7.06 -4.33
C LYS A 7 26.53 7.63 -4.29
N ASP A 8 26.92 8.43 -5.29
CA ASP A 8 28.25 9.02 -5.40
C ASP A 8 28.55 9.96 -4.23
N ARG A 9 27.54 10.64 -3.73
CA ARG A 9 27.65 11.50 -2.52
C ARG A 9 27.36 10.76 -1.22
N ARG A 10 27.16 9.44 -1.24
CA ARG A 10 26.84 8.59 -0.07
C ARG A 10 25.61 9.08 0.70
N LEU A 11 24.62 9.66 0.00
CA LEU A 11 23.39 10.12 0.61
C LEU A 11 22.43 8.95 0.83
N GLN A 12 21.85 8.90 2.02
CA GLN A 12 20.85 7.91 2.39
C GLN A 12 19.46 8.46 2.06
N VAL A 13 18.85 7.94 1.02
CA VAL A 13 17.54 8.40 0.56
C VAL A 13 16.69 7.20 0.18
N TYR A 14 15.53 7.09 0.80
CA TYR A 14 14.55 6.08 0.43
C TYR A 14 13.13 6.67 0.47
N GLY A 15 12.20 6.01 -0.16
CA GLY A 15 10.82 6.46 -0.17
C GLY A 15 9.98 5.89 -1.29
N MET A 16 8.99 6.65 -1.70
CA MET A 16 8.04 6.31 -2.75
C MET A 16 7.97 7.42 -3.80
N ARG A 17 8.00 7.01 -5.05
CA ARG A 17 7.71 7.87 -6.20
C ARG A 17 6.31 7.55 -6.70
N VAL A 18 5.50 8.57 -6.90
CA VAL A 18 4.22 8.50 -7.59
C VAL A 18 4.31 9.34 -8.86
N VAL A 19 3.74 8.87 -9.95
CA VAL A 19 3.71 9.57 -11.23
C VAL A 19 2.28 9.71 -11.70
N GLU A 20 1.90 10.92 -12.05
CA GLU A 20 0.59 11.28 -12.61
C GLU A 20 0.79 12.00 -13.95
N PRO A 21 -0.17 11.95 -14.87
CA PRO A 21 -0.17 12.84 -16.02
C PRO A 21 -0.60 14.25 -15.62
N HIS A 22 0.01 15.27 -16.21
CA HIS A 22 -0.62 16.58 -16.36
C HIS A 22 -1.76 16.51 -17.39
N HIS A 23 -2.50 17.62 -17.54
CA HIS A 23 -3.59 17.72 -18.53
C HIS A 23 -3.14 17.45 -19.98
N ASP A 24 -1.90 17.74 -20.30
CA ASP A 24 -1.25 17.48 -21.60
C ASP A 24 -0.62 16.08 -21.71
N GLY A 25 -0.73 15.26 -20.67
CA GLY A 25 -0.10 13.94 -20.59
C GLY A 25 1.36 13.93 -20.18
N THR A 26 1.97 15.09 -19.89
CA THR A 26 3.35 15.17 -19.38
C THR A 26 3.44 14.53 -17.99
N PRO A 27 4.45 13.66 -17.72
CA PRO A 27 4.60 13.03 -16.42
C PRO A 27 4.92 14.02 -15.29
N HIS A 28 4.07 14.09 -14.29
CA HIS A 28 4.28 14.83 -13.05
C HIS A 28 4.74 13.90 -11.93
N TRP A 29 5.79 14.30 -11.21
CA TRP A 29 6.47 13.42 -10.25
C TRP A 29 6.25 13.88 -8.83
N HIS A 30 5.66 13.01 -8.01
CA HIS A 30 5.58 13.18 -6.57
C HIS A 30 6.60 12.26 -5.89
N LEU A 31 7.50 12.86 -5.11
CA LEU A 31 8.55 12.13 -4.40
C LEU A 31 8.35 12.28 -2.89
N MET A 32 7.85 11.23 -2.24
CA MET A 32 7.90 11.17 -0.79
C MET A 32 9.22 10.53 -0.37
N MET A 33 10.04 11.27 0.35
CA MET A 33 11.40 10.86 0.66
C MET A 33 11.71 10.94 2.16
N PHE A 34 12.51 9.99 2.60
CA PHE A 34 13.09 9.95 3.91
C PHE A 34 14.61 10.02 3.77
N THR A 35 15.22 10.93 4.52
CA THR A 35 16.67 11.13 4.55
C THR A 35 17.06 11.68 5.92
N PRO A 36 18.29 11.43 6.42
CA PRO A 36 18.78 12.09 7.62
C PRO A 36 18.73 13.61 7.48
N GLN A 37 18.36 14.31 8.54
CA GLN A 37 18.20 15.76 8.52
C GLN A 37 19.45 16.50 7.99
N MET A 38 20.63 16.03 8.38
CA MET A 38 21.90 16.60 7.93
C MET A 38 22.12 16.50 6.40
N GLN A 39 21.48 15.53 5.74
CA GLN A 39 21.63 15.27 4.31
C GLN A 39 20.52 15.91 3.48
N ARG A 40 19.48 16.45 4.13
CA ARG A 40 18.27 16.95 3.47
C ARG A 40 18.58 17.97 2.39
N GLN A 41 19.38 18.99 2.69
CA GLN A 41 19.68 20.05 1.73
C GLN A 41 20.41 19.50 0.51
N ALA A 42 21.42 18.67 0.71
CA ALA A 42 22.15 18.04 -0.39
C ALA A 42 21.26 17.17 -1.29
N VAL A 43 20.25 16.50 -0.72
CA VAL A 43 19.26 15.74 -1.49
C VAL A 43 18.39 16.67 -2.32
N LEU A 44 17.88 17.77 -1.73
CA LEU A 44 17.03 18.76 -2.42
C LEU A 44 17.79 19.43 -3.57
N ASP A 45 19.05 19.84 -3.35
CA ASP A 45 19.91 20.46 -4.37
C ASP A 45 20.11 19.55 -5.59
N ILE A 46 20.29 18.25 -5.34
CA ILE A 46 20.41 17.29 -6.44
C ILE A 46 19.10 17.20 -7.23
N ILE A 47 17.96 17.10 -6.56
CA ILE A 47 16.66 16.98 -7.24
C ILE A 47 16.37 18.25 -8.03
N GLN A 48 16.53 19.42 -7.43
CA GLN A 48 16.33 20.70 -8.08
C GLN A 48 17.23 20.85 -9.33
N ARG A 49 18.50 20.48 -9.21
CA ARG A 49 19.43 20.48 -10.35
C ARG A 49 18.93 19.61 -11.50
N TYR A 50 18.37 18.43 -11.22
CA TYR A 50 17.84 17.57 -12.27
C TYR A 50 16.50 18.08 -12.82
N ALA A 51 15.65 18.70 -12.00
CA ALA A 51 14.40 19.32 -12.45
C ALA A 51 14.64 20.52 -13.38
N LEU A 52 15.75 21.21 -13.18
CA LEU A 52 16.15 22.40 -13.96
C LEU A 52 17.28 22.10 -14.97
N GLN A 53 17.57 20.84 -15.26
CA GLN A 53 18.70 20.48 -16.14
C GLN A 53 18.49 20.91 -17.59
N GLN A 54 17.26 20.97 -18.05
CA GLN A 54 16.90 21.40 -19.40
C GLN A 54 16.03 22.66 -19.30
N ASP A 55 16.22 23.58 -20.21
CA ASP A 55 15.39 24.79 -20.38
C ASP A 55 15.11 25.56 -19.07
N ALA A 56 16.15 25.70 -18.22
CA ALA A 56 16.03 26.37 -16.93
C ALA A 56 15.68 27.85 -17.04
N ALA A 57 15.92 28.47 -18.21
CA ALA A 57 15.62 29.86 -18.51
C ALA A 57 14.17 30.08 -18.98
N GLU A 58 13.42 29.01 -19.21
CA GLU A 58 12.00 29.10 -19.59
C GLU A 58 11.19 29.84 -18.51
N PRO A 59 10.28 30.77 -18.91
CA PRO A 59 9.44 31.48 -17.95
C PRO A 59 8.69 30.56 -17.02
N GLY A 60 8.82 30.74 -15.70
CA GLY A 60 8.19 29.91 -14.69
C GLY A 60 8.94 28.61 -14.33
N ALA A 61 9.97 28.21 -15.08
CA ALA A 61 10.70 26.96 -14.80
C ALA A 61 11.26 26.91 -13.38
N GLN A 62 11.89 27.99 -12.92
CA GLN A 62 12.47 28.10 -11.58
C GLN A 62 11.40 28.01 -10.46
N GLN A 63 10.19 28.49 -10.73
CA GLN A 63 9.12 28.59 -9.74
C GLN A 63 8.27 27.32 -9.67
N HIS A 64 8.08 26.62 -10.79
CA HIS A 64 7.05 25.56 -10.90
C HIS A 64 7.61 24.15 -11.10
N ARG A 65 8.85 24.00 -11.64
CA ARG A 65 9.38 22.65 -11.90
C ARG A 65 9.85 21.89 -10.67
N PHE A 66 10.10 22.59 -9.56
CA PHE A 66 10.53 21.97 -8.32
C PHE A 66 9.92 22.66 -7.11
N GLN A 67 9.17 21.89 -6.32
CA GLN A 67 8.66 22.31 -5.02
C GLN A 67 8.99 21.28 -3.97
N SER A 68 9.38 21.70 -2.79
CA SER A 68 9.61 20.78 -1.66
C SER A 68 8.84 21.23 -0.43
N LYS A 69 8.22 20.26 0.25
CA LYS A 69 7.49 20.48 1.49
C LYS A 69 8.00 19.53 2.56
N HIS A 70 8.29 20.05 3.75
CA HIS A 70 8.60 19.22 4.90
C HIS A 70 7.32 18.58 5.43
N LEU A 71 7.30 17.26 5.60
CA LEU A 71 6.19 16.53 6.19
C LEU A 71 6.37 16.42 7.70
N ASN A 72 5.37 16.83 8.45
CA ASN A 72 5.32 16.63 9.89
C ASN A 72 4.95 15.18 10.25
N ARG A 73 5.00 14.81 11.53
CA ARG A 73 4.61 13.49 12.02
C ARG A 73 3.18 13.15 11.52
N GLY A 74 3.01 11.97 10.94
CA GLY A 74 1.74 11.47 10.41
C GLY A 74 1.38 11.91 8.98
N GLY A 75 1.96 12.99 8.44
CA GLY A 75 1.62 13.52 7.12
C GLY A 75 1.98 12.62 5.94
N ALA A 76 2.99 11.75 6.08
CA ALA A 76 3.45 10.89 5.00
C ALA A 76 2.40 9.83 4.58
N THR A 77 1.73 9.21 5.55
CA THR A 77 0.68 8.22 5.28
C THR A 77 -0.52 8.84 4.59
N ALA A 78 -1.01 9.99 5.09
CA ALA A 78 -2.11 10.72 4.48
C ALA A 78 -1.76 11.19 3.06
N TYR A 79 -0.53 11.67 2.86
CA TYR A 79 -0.03 12.08 1.55
C TYR A 79 -0.06 10.92 0.54
N LEU A 80 0.46 9.73 0.90
CA LEU A 80 0.42 8.56 0.03
C LEU A 80 -1.00 8.05 -0.20
N ALA A 81 -1.82 7.98 0.85
CA ALA A 81 -3.20 7.51 0.75
C ALA A 81 -4.00 8.33 -0.26
N LYS A 82 -3.82 9.65 -0.28
CA LYS A 82 -4.44 10.54 -1.26
C LYS A 82 -4.11 10.12 -2.70
N TYR A 83 -2.83 9.88 -3.01
CA TYR A 83 -2.43 9.48 -4.36
C TYR A 83 -2.83 8.06 -4.73
N VAL A 84 -2.85 7.15 -3.76
CA VAL A 84 -3.36 5.79 -3.98
C VAL A 84 -4.84 5.83 -4.33
N ALA A 85 -5.65 6.54 -3.55
CA ALA A 85 -7.07 6.68 -3.82
C ALA A 85 -7.34 7.38 -5.17
N LYS A 86 -6.65 8.50 -5.44
CA LYS A 86 -6.82 9.25 -6.69
C LYS A 86 -6.45 8.44 -7.94
N ASN A 87 -5.39 7.62 -7.88
CA ASN A 87 -4.79 7.05 -9.09
C ASN A 87 -5.07 5.57 -9.32
N LEU A 88 -5.65 4.84 -8.36
CA LEU A 88 -5.93 3.41 -8.51
C LEU A 88 -7.39 3.11 -8.77
N ASP A 89 -8.28 3.54 -7.90
CA ASP A 89 -9.69 3.12 -7.96
C ASP A 89 -10.69 4.27 -7.75
N GLY A 90 -10.23 5.47 -7.38
CA GLY A 90 -11.10 6.58 -7.01
C GLY A 90 -11.95 6.33 -5.76
N TYR A 91 -11.73 5.21 -5.06
CA TYR A 91 -12.50 4.81 -3.90
C TYR A 91 -12.45 5.86 -2.78
N ALA A 92 -13.59 6.12 -2.17
CA ALA A 92 -13.79 7.16 -1.15
C ALA A 92 -13.59 8.62 -1.63
N LEU A 93 -13.50 8.84 -2.94
CA LEU A 93 -13.41 10.17 -3.55
C LEU A 93 -14.53 10.41 -4.57
N GLU A 94 -15.62 9.66 -4.48
CA GLU A 94 -16.74 9.70 -5.42
C GLU A 94 -17.40 11.08 -5.50
N GLU A 95 -17.34 11.87 -4.42
CA GLU A 95 -17.86 13.23 -4.37
C GLU A 95 -16.80 14.32 -4.69
N GLU A 96 -15.51 13.94 -4.81
CA GLU A 96 -14.45 14.88 -5.16
C GLU A 96 -14.28 14.98 -6.67
N LEU A 97 -14.22 16.21 -7.15
CA LEU A 97 -13.92 16.52 -8.54
C LEU A 97 -12.42 16.77 -8.71
N ASP A 98 -11.89 16.34 -9.83
CA ASP A 98 -10.55 16.72 -10.25
C ASP A 98 -10.51 18.23 -10.49
N ARG A 99 -9.57 18.92 -9.85
CA ARG A 99 -9.49 20.39 -9.86
C ARG A 99 -9.15 20.96 -11.24
N GLU A 100 -8.53 20.18 -12.10
CA GLU A 100 -8.11 20.61 -13.42
C GLU A 100 -9.18 20.32 -14.48
N THR A 101 -9.84 19.17 -14.39
CA THR A 101 -10.79 18.70 -15.40
C THR A 101 -12.25 18.90 -15.00
N GLY A 102 -12.53 19.07 -13.70
CA GLY A 102 -13.89 19.09 -13.16
C GLY A 102 -14.63 17.74 -13.22
N ALA A 103 -13.96 16.68 -13.68
CA ALA A 103 -14.51 15.35 -13.77
C ALA A 103 -14.47 14.60 -12.42
N PRO A 104 -15.39 13.64 -12.18
CA PRO A 104 -15.32 12.77 -11.02
C PRO A 104 -13.97 12.05 -10.93
N LEU A 105 -13.36 11.96 -9.74
CA LEU A 105 -12.06 11.32 -9.56
C LEU A 105 -12.05 9.82 -9.91
N SER A 106 -13.22 9.15 -9.85
CA SER A 106 -13.38 7.77 -10.33
C SER A 106 -13.06 7.61 -11.83
N ASP A 107 -13.46 8.57 -12.64
CA ASP A 107 -13.22 8.54 -14.08
C ASP A 107 -11.78 8.91 -14.42
N THR A 108 -11.19 9.85 -13.67
CA THR A 108 -9.77 10.22 -13.84
C THR A 108 -8.84 9.07 -13.48
N ALA A 109 -9.15 8.24 -12.48
CA ALA A 109 -8.35 7.08 -12.10
C ALA A 109 -8.18 6.07 -13.25
N ARG A 110 -9.25 5.83 -14.02
CA ARG A 110 -9.21 4.96 -15.21
C ARG A 110 -8.33 5.56 -16.31
N ALA A 111 -8.47 6.85 -16.58
CA ALA A 111 -7.67 7.56 -17.57
C ALA A 111 -6.17 7.55 -17.21
N VAL A 112 -5.84 7.82 -15.93
CA VAL A 112 -4.46 7.77 -15.42
C VAL A 112 -3.87 6.36 -15.53
N SER A 113 -4.64 5.33 -15.20
CA SER A 113 -4.20 3.93 -15.34
C SER A 113 -3.97 3.56 -16.81
N ALA A 114 -4.85 3.98 -17.73
CA ALA A 114 -4.69 3.76 -19.16
C ALA A 114 -3.44 4.48 -19.70
N TRP A 115 -3.23 5.74 -19.32
CA TRP A 115 -2.04 6.52 -19.67
C TRP A 115 -0.76 5.80 -19.20
N ALA A 116 -0.70 5.40 -17.93
CA ALA A 116 0.46 4.71 -17.37
C ALA A 116 0.75 3.39 -18.08
N ALA A 117 -0.29 2.62 -18.44
CA ALA A 117 -0.17 1.38 -19.18
C ALA A 117 0.35 1.61 -20.60
N THR A 118 -0.18 2.62 -21.31
CA THR A 118 0.24 2.98 -22.67
C THR A 118 1.71 3.35 -22.74
N TRP A 119 2.16 4.18 -21.80
CA TRP A 119 3.55 4.63 -21.75
C TRP A 119 4.47 3.73 -20.94
N ARG A 120 3.95 2.62 -20.39
CA ARG A 120 4.68 1.67 -19.53
C ARG A 120 5.36 2.34 -18.33
N ILE A 121 4.68 3.32 -17.73
CA ILE A 121 5.17 4.07 -16.58
C ILE A 121 4.70 3.39 -15.29
N PRO A 122 5.60 2.91 -14.41
CA PRO A 122 5.20 2.43 -13.09
C PRO A 122 4.75 3.64 -12.24
N GLN A 123 3.43 3.77 -12.02
CA GLN A 123 2.85 4.89 -11.27
C GLN A 123 3.39 4.97 -9.85
N PHE A 124 3.53 3.83 -9.18
CA PHE A 124 4.05 3.73 -7.82
C PHE A 124 5.36 2.96 -7.82
N HIS A 125 6.41 3.58 -7.35
CA HIS A 125 7.72 2.94 -7.33
C HIS A 125 8.47 3.23 -6.03
N PRO A 126 8.64 2.24 -5.12
CA PRO A 126 9.51 2.40 -3.96
C PRO A 126 10.98 2.44 -4.43
N PHE A 127 11.78 3.26 -3.78
CA PHE A 127 13.21 3.36 -4.05
C PHE A 127 14.02 3.41 -2.76
N GLY A 128 15.27 2.99 -2.80
CA GLY A 128 16.13 2.91 -1.62
C GLY A 128 15.69 1.88 -0.57
N LEU A 129 14.81 0.96 -0.94
CA LEU A 129 14.29 -0.09 -0.07
C LEU A 129 14.60 -1.47 -0.63
N PRO A 130 14.68 -2.52 0.22
CA PRO A 130 14.74 -3.90 -0.23
C PRO A 130 13.56 -4.25 -1.14
N GLY A 131 13.78 -5.20 -2.04
CA GLY A 131 12.83 -5.50 -3.11
C GLY A 131 11.50 -6.06 -2.61
N LEU A 132 10.38 -5.48 -3.06
CA LEU A 132 9.02 -5.96 -2.76
C LEU A 132 8.76 -7.39 -3.27
N GLY A 133 9.52 -7.85 -4.27
CA GLY A 133 9.42 -9.23 -4.74
C GLY A 133 9.75 -10.24 -3.66
N VAL A 134 10.82 -10.01 -2.89
CA VAL A 134 11.18 -10.85 -1.74
C VAL A 134 10.09 -10.83 -0.67
N TYR A 135 9.60 -9.63 -0.31
CA TYR A 135 8.51 -9.47 0.65
C TYR A 135 7.28 -10.31 0.27
N ARG A 136 6.88 -10.25 -1.00
CA ARG A 136 5.75 -11.03 -1.52
C ARG A 136 5.98 -12.53 -1.49
N GLU A 137 7.18 -12.99 -1.85
CA GLU A 137 7.52 -14.41 -1.82
C GLU A 137 7.60 -14.94 -0.38
N CYS A 138 8.15 -14.16 0.57
CA CYS A 138 8.15 -14.51 2.00
C CYS A 138 6.72 -14.66 2.55
N ARG A 139 5.80 -13.76 2.20
CA ARG A 139 4.39 -13.87 2.59
C ARG A 139 3.67 -15.10 2.03
N ARG A 140 4.15 -15.70 0.94
CA ARG A 140 3.59 -16.95 0.40
C ARG A 140 3.91 -18.16 1.27
N ILE A 141 4.98 -18.10 2.06
CA ILE A 141 5.45 -19.21 2.90
C ILE A 141 4.54 -19.44 4.11
N ARG A 142 3.88 -18.42 4.62
CA ARG A 142 2.83 -18.48 5.67
C ARG A 142 3.17 -19.37 6.87
N GLY A 143 3.64 -18.79 7.96
CA GLY A 143 3.79 -19.47 9.24
C GLY A 143 4.80 -20.62 9.30
N GLN A 144 5.46 -20.96 8.19
CA GLN A 144 6.50 -22.00 8.18
C GLN A 144 7.80 -21.39 8.67
N ASN A 145 8.42 -22.00 9.66
CA ASN A 145 9.73 -21.59 10.16
C ASN A 145 10.83 -22.08 9.21
N LEU A 146 11.65 -21.17 8.70
CA LEU A 146 12.75 -21.48 7.78
C LEU A 146 14.09 -21.77 8.49
N THR A 147 14.19 -21.59 9.80
CA THR A 147 15.43 -21.81 10.55
C THR A 147 16.05 -23.19 10.31
N PRO A 148 15.26 -24.29 10.24
CA PRO A 148 15.84 -25.62 9.98
C PRO A 148 16.49 -25.79 8.61
N GLN A 149 15.99 -25.05 7.61
CA GLN A 149 16.47 -25.15 6.22
C GLN A 149 17.49 -24.07 5.87
N PHE A 150 17.44 -22.93 6.58
CA PHE A 150 18.30 -21.78 6.38
C PHE A 150 18.96 -21.37 7.68
N ASP A 151 18.65 -20.16 8.16
CA ASP A 151 19.17 -19.56 9.39
C ASP A 151 18.17 -18.59 10.02
N ALA A 152 18.52 -18.10 11.22
CA ALA A 152 17.69 -17.15 11.96
C ALA A 152 17.49 -15.83 11.23
N GLY A 153 18.46 -15.35 10.45
CA GLY A 153 18.36 -14.12 9.69
C GLY A 153 17.36 -14.24 8.53
N THR A 154 17.40 -15.36 7.81
CA THR A 154 16.40 -15.65 6.77
C THR A 154 15.01 -15.79 7.34
N GLU A 155 14.88 -16.43 8.50
CA GLU A 155 13.61 -16.54 9.21
C GLU A 155 13.10 -15.17 9.70
N ALA A 156 13.98 -14.30 10.20
CA ALA A 156 13.58 -12.95 10.61
C ALA A 156 12.98 -12.15 9.43
N VAL A 157 13.57 -12.25 8.22
CA VAL A 157 13.02 -11.63 7.01
C VAL A 157 11.65 -12.19 6.66
N ARG A 158 11.50 -13.53 6.71
CA ARG A 158 10.23 -14.20 6.42
C ARG A 158 9.17 -13.84 7.45
N ALA A 159 9.50 -13.94 8.73
CA ALA A 159 8.55 -13.70 9.83
C ALA A 159 8.02 -12.27 9.82
N ALA A 160 8.89 -11.27 9.64
CA ALA A 160 8.49 -9.88 9.51
C ALA A 160 7.55 -9.65 8.31
N ALA A 161 7.87 -10.26 7.16
CA ALA A 161 7.01 -10.17 5.98
C ALA A 161 5.65 -10.84 6.19
N ASP A 162 5.61 -12.01 6.84
CA ASP A 162 4.38 -12.76 7.11
C ASP A 162 3.47 -12.02 8.10
N ALA A 163 4.06 -11.40 9.12
CA ALA A 163 3.36 -10.56 10.09
C ALA A 163 2.81 -9.25 9.48
N GLY A 164 3.24 -8.88 8.26
CA GLY A 164 2.90 -7.58 7.68
C GLY A 164 3.75 -6.42 8.23
N ASP A 165 4.76 -6.72 9.04
CA ASP A 165 5.70 -5.73 9.56
C ASP A 165 6.73 -5.37 8.47
N PHE A 166 6.40 -4.35 7.68
CA PHE A 166 7.27 -3.90 6.61
C PHE A 166 8.54 -3.22 7.12
N ALA A 167 8.48 -2.56 8.27
CA ALA A 167 9.64 -1.93 8.89
C ALA A 167 10.63 -2.99 9.40
N GLY A 168 10.15 -4.00 10.10
CA GLY A 168 10.93 -5.17 10.51
C GLY A 168 11.53 -5.92 9.33
N TYR A 169 10.78 -6.08 8.23
CA TYR A 169 11.30 -6.66 7.00
C TYR A 169 12.48 -5.86 6.42
N ILE A 170 12.39 -4.53 6.37
CA ILE A 170 13.49 -3.67 5.90
C ILE A 170 14.72 -3.86 6.80
N GLN A 171 14.54 -3.84 8.11
CA GLN A 171 15.64 -4.02 9.07
C GLN A 171 16.29 -5.41 8.92
N ALA A 172 15.50 -6.46 8.85
CA ALA A 172 16.00 -7.83 8.71
C ALA A 172 16.74 -8.04 7.37
N GLN A 173 16.40 -7.29 6.33
CA GLN A 173 17.09 -7.30 5.03
C GLN A 173 18.42 -6.54 5.01
N GLY A 174 18.78 -5.86 6.11
CA GLY A 174 20.00 -5.06 6.24
C GLY A 174 19.75 -3.54 6.21
N GLY A 175 18.49 -3.11 6.33
CA GLY A 175 18.10 -1.70 6.41
C GLY A 175 17.76 -1.04 5.08
N ALA A 176 17.37 0.23 5.17
CA ALA A 176 17.18 1.08 3.99
C ALA A 176 18.53 1.36 3.30
N ASN A 177 18.49 1.52 1.99
CA ASN A 177 19.66 1.73 1.11
C ASN A 177 20.68 0.58 1.07
N VAL A 178 20.37 -0.57 1.67
CA VAL A 178 21.24 -1.74 1.59
C VAL A 178 21.43 -2.15 0.12
N PRO A 179 22.66 -2.31 -0.36
CA PRO A 179 22.92 -2.80 -1.71
C PRO A 179 22.33 -4.20 -1.91
N ARG A 180 21.81 -4.48 -3.10
CA ARG A 180 21.24 -5.80 -3.39
C ARG A 180 22.23 -6.96 -3.09
N SER A 181 23.53 -6.73 -3.24
CA SER A 181 24.58 -7.69 -2.90
C SER A 181 24.64 -8.04 -1.42
N HIS A 182 24.16 -7.17 -0.54
CA HIS A 182 24.20 -7.34 0.91
C HIS A 182 22.82 -7.66 1.52
N GLN A 183 21.76 -7.75 0.69
CA GLN A 183 20.45 -8.16 1.19
C GLN A 183 20.47 -9.62 1.64
N TRP A 184 19.88 -9.88 2.81
CA TRP A 184 19.87 -11.19 3.46
C TRP A 184 19.18 -12.25 2.62
N VAL A 185 18.04 -11.91 2.03
CA VAL A 185 17.23 -12.80 1.21
C VAL A 185 17.01 -12.18 -0.18
N ARG A 186 17.06 -13.03 -1.22
CA ARG A 186 16.79 -12.63 -2.60
C ARG A 186 15.77 -13.54 -3.27
N VAL A 187 15.16 -13.03 -4.34
CA VAL A 187 14.30 -13.81 -5.22
C VAL A 187 15.12 -14.75 -6.07
N ALA A 188 14.79 -16.04 -6.02
CA ALA A 188 15.32 -17.06 -6.91
C ALA A 188 14.55 -17.04 -8.24
N ARG A 189 15.30 -17.14 -9.35
CA ARG A 189 14.74 -17.16 -10.70
C ARG A 189 15.33 -18.34 -11.49
N GLU A 190 14.51 -18.94 -12.33
CA GLU A 190 14.91 -19.98 -13.27
C GLU A 190 14.52 -19.59 -14.68
N ALA A 191 15.28 -20.05 -15.67
CA ALA A 191 14.91 -19.90 -17.06
C ALA A 191 13.62 -20.70 -17.33
N SER A 192 12.71 -20.11 -18.06
CA SER A 192 11.50 -20.79 -18.54
C SER A 192 11.76 -21.33 -19.96
N GLU A 193 11.03 -22.37 -20.33
CA GLU A 193 10.98 -22.85 -21.72
C GLU A 193 10.40 -21.81 -22.68
N THR A 194 9.58 -20.85 -22.13
CA THR A 194 9.01 -19.77 -22.94
C THR A 194 10.06 -18.72 -23.26
N ARG A 195 10.07 -18.25 -24.50
CA ARG A 195 10.92 -17.17 -24.98
C ARG A 195 10.11 -15.88 -25.17
N ASN A 196 10.78 -14.74 -25.07
CA ASN A 196 10.18 -13.44 -25.37
C ASN A 196 10.12 -13.18 -26.88
N ALA A 197 9.60 -12.03 -27.30
CA ALA A 197 9.52 -11.63 -28.70
C ALA A 197 10.89 -11.48 -29.41
N TYR A 198 11.97 -11.46 -28.67
CA TYR A 198 13.36 -11.38 -29.15
C TYR A 198 14.10 -12.71 -29.08
N ASP A 199 13.37 -13.80 -28.88
CA ASP A 199 13.91 -15.17 -28.74
C ASP A 199 14.85 -15.38 -27.54
N GLU A 200 14.76 -14.52 -26.50
CA GLU A 200 15.52 -14.66 -25.26
C GLU A 200 14.74 -15.49 -24.22
N PRO A 201 15.41 -16.33 -23.43
CA PRO A 201 14.75 -17.09 -22.38
C PRO A 201 14.12 -16.17 -21.32
N VAL A 202 12.82 -16.33 -21.07
CA VAL A 202 12.14 -15.60 -20.00
C VAL A 202 12.49 -16.22 -18.66
N THR A 203 12.97 -15.43 -17.71
CA THR A 203 13.22 -15.91 -16.34
C THR A 203 11.97 -15.75 -15.47
N LYS A 204 11.57 -16.82 -14.79
CA LYS A 204 10.44 -16.84 -13.85
C LYS A 204 10.92 -16.89 -12.41
N VAL A 205 10.20 -16.21 -11.53
CA VAL A 205 10.43 -16.31 -10.08
C VAL A 205 9.92 -17.67 -9.62
N VAL A 206 10.78 -18.41 -8.92
CA VAL A 206 10.46 -19.74 -8.39
C VAL A 206 10.42 -19.77 -6.86
N GLY A 207 11.09 -18.83 -6.21
CA GLY A 207 11.14 -18.80 -4.76
C GLY A 207 12.11 -17.75 -4.21
N ILE A 208 12.69 -18.05 -3.06
CA ILE A 208 13.70 -17.23 -2.39
C ILE A 208 14.95 -18.05 -2.08
N TYR A 209 16.06 -17.37 -1.91
CA TYR A 209 17.31 -17.94 -1.42
C TYR A 209 18.08 -16.94 -0.56
N ALA A 210 18.93 -17.44 0.31
CA ALA A 210 19.87 -16.65 1.12
C ALA A 210 21.26 -16.71 0.46
N PRO A 211 21.78 -15.60 -0.06
CA PRO A 211 23.04 -15.62 -0.84
C PRO A 211 24.26 -16.17 -0.10
N HIS A 212 24.30 -15.94 1.21
CA HIS A 212 25.40 -16.39 2.08
C HIS A 212 25.37 -17.91 2.37
N LEU A 213 24.24 -18.59 2.08
CA LEU A 213 24.08 -20.03 2.23
C LEU A 213 24.19 -20.79 0.89
N GLY A 214 24.43 -20.07 -0.21
CA GLY A 214 24.53 -20.63 -1.55
C GLY A 214 23.28 -20.39 -2.39
N ILE A 215 23.50 -20.15 -3.70
CA ILE A 215 22.42 -19.88 -4.66
C ILE A 215 21.60 -21.14 -4.98
N GLU A 216 22.15 -22.30 -4.75
CA GLU A 216 21.51 -23.60 -4.98
C GLU A 216 20.46 -23.92 -3.88
N ARG A 217 20.56 -23.30 -2.71
CA ARG A 217 19.62 -23.50 -1.62
C ARG A 217 18.39 -22.61 -1.79
N VAL A 218 17.47 -23.06 -2.62
CA VAL A 218 16.23 -22.34 -2.96
C VAL A 218 15.04 -22.91 -2.19
N TYR A 219 14.30 -22.02 -1.51
CA TYR A 219 12.96 -22.34 -1.03
C TYR A 219 11.94 -22.00 -2.10
N ARG A 220 11.28 -23.01 -2.66
CA ARG A 220 10.27 -22.82 -3.71
C ARG A 220 8.94 -22.34 -3.10
N THR A 221 8.49 -21.18 -3.54
CA THR A 221 7.26 -20.55 -3.05
C THR A 221 6.09 -20.69 -4.03
N ARG A 222 6.39 -21.09 -5.28
CA ARG A 222 5.40 -21.19 -6.35
C ARG A 222 5.15 -22.65 -6.72
N THR A 223 4.48 -23.34 -5.80
CA THR A 223 4.16 -24.77 -5.93
C THR A 223 2.78 -25.03 -6.54
N VAL A 224 1.94 -23.99 -6.68
CA VAL A 224 0.56 -24.09 -7.21
C VAL A 224 0.54 -23.63 -8.65
N GLN A 225 -0.02 -24.45 -9.54
CA GLN A 225 -0.31 -24.10 -10.92
C GLN A 225 -1.79 -23.76 -11.06
N TRP A 226 -2.06 -22.61 -11.69
CA TRP A 226 -3.41 -22.20 -12.02
C TRP A 226 -3.75 -22.63 -13.44
N ARG A 227 -4.94 -23.23 -13.62
CA ARG A 227 -5.48 -23.59 -14.93
C ARG A 227 -6.83 -22.93 -15.10
N ILE A 228 -7.10 -22.41 -16.30
CA ILE A 228 -8.44 -21.98 -16.69
C ILE A 228 -9.21 -23.24 -17.04
N VAL A 229 -10.28 -23.53 -16.31
CA VAL A 229 -11.19 -24.63 -16.59
C VAL A 229 -12.58 -24.08 -16.90
N ALA A 230 -13.34 -24.79 -17.75
CA ALA A 230 -14.72 -24.45 -17.97
C ALA A 230 -15.48 -24.49 -16.64
N LYS A 231 -16.32 -23.47 -16.40
CA LYS A 231 -17.18 -23.43 -15.21
C LYS A 231 -18.20 -24.54 -15.32
N THR A 232 -18.03 -25.62 -14.54
CA THR A 232 -19.09 -26.59 -14.33
C THR A 232 -20.18 -25.93 -13.50
N LEU A 233 -21.44 -26.03 -13.93
CA LEU A 233 -22.61 -25.38 -13.30
C LEU A 233 -22.94 -25.89 -11.88
N ALA A 234 -22.17 -26.83 -11.33
CA ALA A 234 -22.34 -27.35 -9.97
C ALA A 234 -21.54 -26.50 -8.97
N ALA A 235 -22.26 -25.88 -8.06
CA ALA A 235 -21.78 -25.10 -6.91
C ALA A 235 -21.12 -23.77 -7.26
N ALA A 236 -21.93 -22.78 -7.56
CA ALA A 236 -21.52 -21.37 -7.44
C ALA A 236 -21.36 -21.04 -5.96
N THR A 237 -20.17 -21.26 -5.40
CA THR A 237 -19.78 -20.51 -4.21
C THR A 237 -19.77 -19.03 -4.60
N PRO A 238 -20.45 -18.16 -3.84
CA PRO A 238 -20.46 -16.74 -4.17
C PRO A 238 -19.00 -16.24 -4.21
N TRP A 239 -18.61 -15.64 -5.35
CA TRP A 239 -17.33 -14.97 -5.48
C TRP A 239 -17.27 -13.86 -4.43
N SER A 240 -16.41 -14.03 -3.43
CA SER A 240 -16.11 -12.90 -2.55
C SER A 240 -15.32 -11.87 -3.36
N SER A 241 -15.82 -10.66 -3.47
CA SER A 241 -15.12 -9.51 -4.07
C SER A 241 -13.91 -9.04 -3.23
N GLY A 242 -13.47 -9.87 -2.29
CA GLY A 242 -12.27 -9.63 -1.49
C GLY A 242 -11.04 -9.64 -2.37
N ASN A 243 -10.32 -8.52 -2.37
CA ASN A 243 -8.98 -8.40 -2.92
C ASN A 243 -8.14 -9.63 -2.58
N ASN A 244 -7.42 -10.17 -3.57
CA ASN A 244 -6.49 -11.29 -3.48
C ASN A 244 -5.22 -11.02 -2.61
N CYS A 245 -5.21 -9.96 -1.83
CA CYS A 245 -4.40 -9.84 -0.64
C CYS A 245 -5.03 -10.81 0.37
N GLY A 246 -4.55 -12.06 0.38
CA GLY A 246 -5.01 -13.04 1.33
C GLY A 246 -4.85 -12.52 2.75
N THR A 247 -5.86 -11.82 3.23
CA THR A 247 -6.16 -11.90 4.63
C THR A 247 -6.32 -13.38 4.88
N ARG A 248 -5.33 -13.98 5.52
CA ARG A 248 -5.54 -15.19 6.29
C ARG A 248 -6.90 -15.00 6.91
N ALA A 249 -7.89 -15.72 6.45
CA ALA A 249 -9.00 -16.01 7.32
C ALA A 249 -8.31 -16.64 8.51
N LEU A 250 -7.98 -15.82 9.50
CA LEU A 250 -7.88 -16.32 10.84
C LEU A 250 -9.14 -17.15 10.94
N HIS A 251 -9.03 -18.45 11.20
CA HIS A 251 -10.08 -19.20 11.83
C HIS A 251 -10.29 -18.53 13.20
N LEU A 252 -10.81 -17.32 13.11
CA LEU A 252 -11.54 -16.77 14.23
C LEU A 252 -12.72 -17.73 14.34
N PRO A 253 -12.94 -18.33 15.50
CA PRO A 253 -14.20 -19.00 15.77
C PRO A 253 -15.31 -18.06 15.29
N PRO A 254 -16.42 -18.57 14.74
CA PRO A 254 -17.49 -17.73 14.20
C PRO A 254 -17.70 -16.61 15.21
N ALA A 255 -17.58 -15.36 14.72
CA ALA A 255 -17.59 -14.19 15.60
C ALA A 255 -18.85 -14.36 16.48
N PRO A 256 -18.71 -14.44 17.81
CA PRO A 256 -19.87 -14.51 18.67
C PRO A 256 -20.79 -13.36 18.27
N ALA A 257 -22.09 -13.62 18.23
CA ALA A 257 -23.08 -12.64 17.85
C ALA A 257 -22.70 -11.29 18.50
N PRO A 258 -22.78 -10.14 17.80
CA PRO A 258 -22.28 -8.84 18.27
C PRO A 258 -22.66 -8.52 19.73
N SER A 259 -23.81 -9.01 20.17
CA SER A 259 -24.32 -8.90 21.54
C SER A 259 -23.47 -9.61 22.60
N ALA A 260 -22.69 -10.62 22.26
CA ALA A 260 -21.88 -11.40 23.22
C ALA A 260 -20.54 -10.72 23.57
N ARG A 261 -20.10 -9.74 22.78
CA ARG A 261 -18.82 -9.02 22.99
C ARG A 261 -18.97 -7.64 23.63
N LEU A 262 -20.21 -7.18 23.81
CA LEU A 262 -20.45 -5.86 24.35
C LEU A 262 -20.62 -5.93 25.87
N THR A 263 -19.98 -4.98 26.56
CA THR A 263 -20.23 -4.76 27.99
C THR A 263 -21.67 -4.31 28.23
N PRO A 264 -22.24 -4.47 29.43
CA PRO A 264 -23.60 -3.99 29.71
C PRO A 264 -23.85 -2.51 29.33
N PRO A 265 -22.95 -1.55 29.64
CA PRO A 265 -23.12 -0.15 29.20
C PRO A 265 -23.16 -0.01 27.67
N GLN A 266 -22.28 -0.73 26.97
CA GLN A 266 -22.21 -0.70 25.50
C GLN A 266 -23.48 -1.26 24.86
N ARG A 267 -24.02 -2.36 25.38
CA ARG A 267 -25.31 -2.90 24.93
C ARG A 267 -26.44 -1.89 25.13
N GLN A 268 -26.49 -1.26 26.30
CA GLN A 268 -27.50 -0.25 26.59
C GLN A 268 -27.39 0.93 25.61
N HIS A 269 -26.16 1.35 25.25
CA HIS A 269 -25.94 2.40 24.25
C HIS A 269 -26.43 2.00 22.87
N CYS A 270 -26.11 0.80 22.39
CA CYS A 270 -26.65 0.28 21.14
C CYS A 270 -28.17 0.23 21.12
N LEU A 271 -28.80 -0.18 22.23
CA LEU A 271 -30.26 -0.17 22.37
C LEU A 271 -30.86 1.24 22.31
N ASN A 272 -30.19 2.22 22.91
CA ASN A 272 -30.61 3.61 22.85
C ASN A 272 -30.49 4.18 21.43
N ILE A 273 -29.40 3.87 20.70
CA ILE A 273 -29.24 4.23 19.30
C ILE A 273 -30.34 3.59 18.45
N ALA A 274 -30.56 2.28 18.60
CA ALA A 274 -31.60 1.56 17.87
C ALA A 274 -33.00 2.19 18.10
N ARG A 275 -33.33 2.54 19.34
CA ARG A 275 -34.63 3.20 19.68
C ARG A 275 -34.76 4.54 18.97
N LYS A 276 -33.70 5.36 18.94
CA LYS A 276 -33.70 6.67 18.26
C LYS A 276 -33.88 6.52 16.77
N LEU A 277 -33.18 5.55 16.14
CA LEU A 277 -33.28 5.30 14.70
C LEU A 277 -34.66 4.78 14.31
N ARG A 278 -35.24 3.87 15.09
CA ARG A 278 -36.64 3.40 14.89
C ARG A 278 -37.65 4.52 15.03
N GLY A 279 -37.40 5.47 15.93
CA GLY A 279 -38.29 6.64 16.12
C GLY A 279 -38.38 7.55 14.89
N ILE A 280 -37.40 7.47 13.97
CA ILE A 280 -37.37 8.18 12.68
C ILE A 280 -37.56 7.23 11.47
N GLY A 281 -38.07 6.00 11.70
CA GLY A 281 -38.41 5.07 10.66
C GLY A 281 -37.23 4.24 10.11
N ILE A 282 -36.05 4.27 10.73
CA ILE A 282 -34.87 3.53 10.32
C ILE A 282 -34.75 2.24 11.15
N GLU A 283 -34.72 1.05 10.52
CA GLU A 283 -34.44 -0.23 11.17
C GLU A 283 -32.97 -0.61 11.00
N PRO A 284 -32.11 -0.36 12.01
CA PRO A 284 -30.67 -0.60 11.86
C PRO A 284 -30.31 -2.08 12.06
N GLN A 285 -29.30 -2.55 11.34
CA GLN A 285 -28.68 -3.85 11.56
C GLN A 285 -27.69 -3.81 12.73
N CYS A 286 -27.39 -4.96 13.35
CA CYS A 286 -26.48 -5.04 14.51
C CYS A 286 -25.11 -4.41 14.25
N TRP A 287 -24.49 -4.63 13.09
CA TRP A 287 -23.20 -4.06 12.75
C TRP A 287 -23.26 -2.54 12.61
N GLN A 288 -24.38 -1.98 12.13
CA GLN A 288 -24.57 -0.53 12.03
C GLN A 288 -24.65 0.11 13.42
N LEU A 289 -25.31 -0.54 14.35
CA LEU A 289 -25.35 -0.09 15.74
C LEU A 289 -23.96 -0.08 16.39
N GLU A 290 -23.12 -1.08 16.11
CA GLU A 290 -21.75 -1.10 16.62
C GLU A 290 -20.90 0.04 16.04
N VAL A 291 -20.98 0.30 14.74
CA VAL A 291 -20.27 1.42 14.10
C VAL A 291 -20.70 2.75 14.69
N LEU A 292 -22.01 2.97 14.83
CA LEU A 292 -22.56 4.21 15.40
C LEU A 292 -22.20 4.36 16.89
N ALA A 293 -22.22 3.28 17.65
CA ALA A 293 -21.85 3.30 19.06
C ALA A 293 -20.34 3.59 19.28
N ARG A 294 -19.51 3.31 18.28
CA ARG A 294 -18.08 3.69 18.24
C ARG A 294 -17.84 5.10 17.70
N GLY A 295 -18.89 5.92 17.52
CA GLY A 295 -18.79 7.28 16.98
C GLY A 295 -18.61 7.34 15.47
N GLY A 296 -18.73 6.21 14.76
CA GLY A 296 -18.70 6.16 13.31
C GLY A 296 -19.92 6.80 12.68
N LYS A 297 -19.87 6.99 11.36
CA LYS A 297 -20.94 7.58 10.57
C LYS A 297 -21.53 6.52 9.63
N ILE A 298 -22.83 6.49 9.48
CA ILE A 298 -23.51 5.59 8.53
C ILE A 298 -24.56 6.38 7.75
N HIS A 299 -24.65 6.13 6.46
CA HIS A 299 -25.73 6.63 5.62
C HIS A 299 -26.92 5.65 5.64
N PHE A 300 -28.11 6.19 5.90
CA PHE A 300 -29.39 5.51 5.78
C PHE A 300 -30.23 6.30 4.78
N ASP A 301 -30.45 5.78 3.60
CA ASP A 301 -31.30 6.42 2.57
C ASP A 301 -31.07 7.92 2.37
N GLY A 302 -29.79 8.32 2.29
CA GLY A 302 -29.38 9.72 2.12
C GLY A 302 -29.24 10.53 3.43
N LEU A 303 -29.58 9.97 4.59
CA LEU A 303 -29.40 10.61 5.88
C LEU A 303 -28.08 10.14 6.53
N LEU A 304 -27.14 11.05 6.76
CA LEU A 304 -25.90 10.77 7.49
C LEU A 304 -26.15 10.80 9.00
N VAL A 305 -25.94 9.68 9.67
CA VAL A 305 -26.17 9.52 11.11
C VAL A 305 -24.85 9.30 11.85
N GLN A 306 -24.68 10.02 12.97
CA GLN A 306 -23.56 9.86 13.91
C GLN A 306 -24.06 10.03 15.35
N PHE A 307 -23.50 9.27 16.27
CA PHE A 307 -23.78 9.40 17.71
C PHE A 307 -22.50 9.69 18.50
N PRO A 308 -22.59 10.38 19.66
CA PRO A 308 -21.42 10.61 20.50
C PRO A 308 -20.87 9.31 21.08
N LEU A 309 -19.54 9.27 21.30
CA LEU A 309 -18.81 8.14 21.89
C LEU A 309 -19.21 7.92 23.37
N ILE A 310 -19.16 6.66 23.81
CA ILE A 310 -19.14 6.32 25.24
C ILE A 310 -17.66 6.07 25.63
N ASN A 311 -17.25 6.60 26.79
CA ASN A 311 -15.88 6.55 27.27
C ASN A 311 -15.32 5.12 27.52
N ASP A 312 -16.18 4.10 27.63
CA ASP A 312 -15.79 2.70 27.90
C ASP A 312 -15.62 1.83 26.65
N TRP A 313 -15.61 2.42 25.46
CA TRP A 313 -15.38 1.66 24.22
C TRP A 313 -13.88 1.53 23.95
N PRO A 314 -13.33 0.31 23.67
CA PRO A 314 -11.91 0.16 23.40
C PRO A 314 -11.51 0.96 22.15
N TYR A 315 -10.58 1.88 22.34
CA TYR A 315 -10.12 2.80 21.31
C TYR A 315 -9.32 2.07 20.22
N PHE A 316 -9.74 2.23 18.98
CA PHE A 316 -8.84 2.26 17.83
C PHE A 316 -8.91 3.68 17.24
N TYR A 317 -7.83 4.44 17.44
CA TYR A 317 -7.74 5.80 16.94
C TYR A 317 -7.63 5.83 15.42
N CYS A 318 -8.66 6.34 14.73
CA CYS A 318 -8.47 7.14 13.53
C CYS A 318 -8.78 8.58 13.92
N THR A 319 -7.75 9.37 14.20
CA THR A 319 -7.91 10.81 14.43
C THR A 319 -8.11 11.50 13.09
N ASN A 320 -9.32 11.90 12.78
CA ASN A 320 -9.58 13.01 11.87
C ASN A 320 -9.55 14.31 12.68
N ASP A 321 -8.37 14.78 13.02
CA ASP A 321 -8.20 16.18 13.39
C ASP A 321 -8.23 17.03 12.12
N LYS A 322 -9.37 17.68 11.88
CA LYS A 322 -9.39 18.87 11.03
C LYS A 322 -8.67 19.98 11.79
N PRO A 323 -7.63 20.61 11.26
CA PRO A 323 -7.19 21.88 11.81
C PRO A 323 -8.26 22.92 11.46
N ASN A 324 -8.81 23.55 12.48
CA ASN A 324 -9.49 24.82 12.36
C ASN A 324 -8.51 25.88 11.81
N HIS A 325 -8.99 26.63 10.84
CA HIS A 325 -8.45 27.84 10.16
C HIS A 325 -7.41 27.61 9.08
#